data_6327d5dc4c9fa11249a769ed3242f542
#
_entry.id   6327d5dc4c9fa11249a769ed3242f542
#
_cell.length_a   1.000
_cell.length_b   1.000
_cell.length_c   1.000
_cell.angle_alpha   90.00
_cell.angle_beta   90.00
_cell.angle_gamma   90.00
#
_symmetry.space_group_name_H-M   'P 1'
#
loop_
_entity.id
_entity.type
_entity.pdbx_description
1 polymer ?
#
loop_
_entity_poly.entity_id
_entity_poly.type
_entity_poly.pdbx_seq_one_letter_code
_entity_poly.pdbx_strand_id
1 'polypeptide(L)'
;MIKINISLEESRVKYSDRHDGAVAFMQQLRRDEEDFTGWVNWPSEIPSEWMDGMKRAADDVRSKCDKLIVIGIGGSYLGTAAVLEALGGSKPGCPEILYAGNNMSGYYLADFKEVVENNEVCLCVVSKSGGTMESRLAFSVLKDWMYEKYGREETAKRIVAVTDPVKGILREEANHEGYVTFEIPGNIGGRYSAFTPGIMFPLAVAGVDIETFVNGAKEIASDDAFWQKGLDYALARFALYESGKEIEVIEYYDPSLRLIGEWCKQLYGEREGKEGKGLFPASLTLSTDLHSMGQFLQEGHQIFFETIFNVVNRDKDVTVPESAGPDLAGRSLNDINAMAVKGVMAAHAKANIPMIKIDIEEMDEYTLGQLLYFLMMTAAVTGKLMGIDPFNQPGVEDYKQEIRNLLGQ
;
A
#
# COMPACT_ATOMS: atom_id res chain seq x y z
N MET A 1 -15.86 -5.74 6.59
CA MET A 1 -16.62 -4.93 5.60
C MET A 1 -16.21 -3.47 5.76
N ILE A 2 -15.93 -2.75 4.66
CA ILE A 2 -15.60 -1.33 4.72
C ILE A 2 -16.90 -0.52 4.75
N LYS A 3 -17.07 0.31 5.76
CA LYS A 3 -18.14 1.30 5.80
C LYS A 3 -17.54 2.67 5.51
N ILE A 4 -18.01 3.34 4.46
CA ILE A 4 -17.61 4.69 4.12
C ILE A 4 -18.72 5.61 4.59
N ASN A 5 -18.41 6.46 5.57
CA ASN A 5 -19.25 7.58 5.94
C ASN A 5 -18.58 8.85 5.39
N ILE A 6 -19.23 9.47 4.42
CA ILE A 6 -18.81 10.76 3.89
C ILE A 6 -19.60 11.83 4.64
N SER A 7 -18.98 12.42 5.65
CA SER A 7 -19.55 13.56 6.37
C SER A 7 -19.25 14.85 5.59
N LEU A 8 -19.99 15.04 4.52
CA LEU A 8 -20.00 16.32 3.78
C LEU A 8 -21.26 17.10 4.18
N GLU A 9 -21.30 17.64 5.39
CA GLU A 9 -22.50 18.31 5.88
C GLU A 9 -22.91 19.56 5.09
N GLU A 10 -22.03 20.14 4.26
CA GLU A 10 -22.38 21.38 3.54
C GLU A 10 -21.93 21.47 2.07
N SER A 11 -21.21 20.54 1.51
CA SER A 11 -20.77 20.60 0.11
C SER A 11 -21.57 19.69 -0.81
N ARG A 12 -22.89 19.80 -0.86
CA ARG A 12 -23.67 19.40 -2.03
C ARG A 12 -23.34 20.33 -3.20
N VAL A 13 -22.06 20.40 -3.55
CA VAL A 13 -21.64 21.06 -4.77
C VAL A 13 -22.25 20.26 -5.93
N LYS A 14 -22.95 20.94 -6.80
CA LYS A 14 -23.61 20.40 -7.99
C LYS A 14 -22.54 19.86 -8.94
N TYR A 15 -22.23 18.56 -8.86
CA TYR A 15 -21.28 17.86 -9.75
C TYR A 15 -21.96 17.21 -10.96
N SER A 16 -23.15 17.68 -11.34
CA SER A 16 -23.92 17.08 -12.44
C SER A 16 -23.11 16.95 -13.74
N ASP A 17 -22.29 17.93 -14.07
CA ASP A 17 -21.58 17.98 -15.34
C ASP A 17 -20.39 17.00 -15.45
N ARG A 18 -19.85 16.53 -14.31
CA ARG A 18 -18.71 15.61 -14.26
C ARG A 18 -19.08 14.22 -13.80
N HIS A 19 -20.20 14.07 -13.14
CA HIS A 19 -20.72 12.79 -12.67
C HIS A 19 -20.88 11.80 -13.82
N ASP A 20 -21.54 12.20 -14.91
CA ASP A 20 -21.77 11.31 -16.05
C ASP A 20 -20.46 10.88 -16.74
N GLY A 21 -19.49 11.80 -16.81
CA GLY A 21 -18.15 11.50 -17.30
C GLY A 21 -17.38 10.50 -16.41
N ALA A 22 -17.51 10.64 -15.09
CA ALA A 22 -16.91 9.71 -14.13
C ALA A 22 -17.57 8.33 -14.18
N VAL A 23 -18.89 8.26 -14.29
CA VAL A 23 -19.63 6.99 -14.49
C VAL A 23 -19.20 6.30 -15.78
N ALA A 24 -19.11 7.05 -16.89
CA ALA A 24 -18.66 6.50 -18.16
C ALA A 24 -17.23 5.95 -18.07
N PHE A 25 -16.32 6.66 -17.39
CA PHE A 25 -14.96 6.18 -17.16
C PHE A 25 -14.91 4.94 -16.28
N MET A 26 -15.69 4.88 -15.21
CA MET A 26 -15.78 3.66 -14.39
C MET A 26 -16.26 2.45 -15.21
N GLN A 27 -17.19 2.65 -16.13
CA GLN A 27 -17.63 1.59 -17.04
C GLN A 27 -16.52 1.17 -18.02
N GLN A 28 -15.70 2.11 -18.50
CA GLN A 28 -14.54 1.80 -19.31
C GLN A 28 -13.49 1.01 -18.52
N LEU A 29 -13.18 1.42 -17.29
CA LEU A 29 -12.27 0.69 -16.40
C LEU A 29 -12.70 -0.77 -16.22
N ARG A 30 -13.98 -1.01 -15.96
CA ARG A 30 -14.53 -2.37 -15.77
C ARG A 30 -14.45 -3.23 -17.04
N ARG A 31 -14.36 -2.63 -18.23
CA ARG A 31 -14.17 -3.34 -19.50
C ARG A 31 -12.71 -3.52 -19.89
N ASP A 32 -11.77 -3.01 -19.09
CA ASP A 32 -10.32 -3.06 -19.37
C ASP A 32 -9.96 -2.45 -20.75
N GLU A 33 -10.55 -1.30 -21.07
CA GLU A 33 -10.41 -0.63 -22.37
C GLU A 33 -9.26 0.41 -22.39
N GLU A 34 -8.54 0.60 -21.30
CA GLU A 34 -7.47 1.58 -21.19
C GLU A 34 -6.12 0.88 -20.93
N ASP A 35 -5.02 1.49 -21.33
CA ASP A 35 -3.67 1.03 -21.00
C ASP A 35 -3.44 1.00 -19.49
N PHE A 36 -2.81 -0.05 -18.98
CA PHE A 36 -2.50 -0.26 -17.55
C PHE A 36 -3.72 -0.40 -16.62
N THR A 37 -4.87 -0.81 -17.13
CA THR A 37 -6.08 -1.09 -16.34
C THR A 37 -6.25 -2.55 -15.94
N GLY A 38 -5.35 -3.43 -16.32
CA GLY A 38 -5.43 -4.86 -16.00
C GLY A 38 -5.67 -5.20 -14.53
N TRP A 39 -5.31 -4.30 -13.61
CA TRP A 39 -5.55 -4.45 -12.17
C TRP A 39 -7.04 -4.52 -11.79
N VAL A 40 -7.94 -3.97 -12.62
CA VAL A 40 -9.39 -3.89 -12.31
C VAL A 40 -10.02 -5.28 -12.24
N ASN A 41 -9.78 -6.10 -13.25
CA ASN A 41 -10.33 -7.45 -13.32
C ASN A 41 -9.38 -8.51 -12.72
N TRP A 42 -8.12 -8.14 -12.47
CA TRP A 42 -7.07 -9.05 -12.04
C TRP A 42 -7.43 -9.92 -10.83
N PRO A 43 -8.06 -9.41 -9.75
CA PRO A 43 -8.43 -10.27 -8.63
C PRO A 43 -9.30 -11.46 -9.05
N SER A 44 -10.15 -11.32 -10.06
CA SER A 44 -11.02 -12.39 -10.60
C SER A 44 -10.33 -13.25 -11.67
N GLU A 45 -9.25 -12.76 -12.26
CA GLU A 45 -8.54 -13.39 -13.37
C GLU A 45 -7.24 -14.08 -12.93
N ILE A 46 -6.85 -13.99 -11.67
CA ILE A 46 -5.65 -14.67 -11.16
C ILE A 46 -5.79 -16.18 -11.41
N PRO A 47 -4.89 -16.79 -12.20
CA PRO A 47 -4.95 -18.22 -12.46
C PRO A 47 -4.81 -19.04 -11.16
N SER A 48 -5.62 -20.07 -10.99
CA SER A 48 -5.56 -20.92 -9.79
C SER A 48 -4.18 -21.57 -9.62
N GLU A 49 -3.53 -21.95 -10.74
CA GLU A 49 -2.18 -22.50 -10.74
C GLU A 49 -1.13 -21.50 -10.19
N TRP A 50 -1.34 -20.19 -10.35
CA TRP A 50 -0.46 -19.18 -9.77
C TRP A 50 -0.64 -19.10 -8.26
N MET A 51 -1.88 -19.14 -7.77
CA MET A 51 -2.17 -19.17 -6.33
C MET A 51 -1.54 -20.40 -5.67
N ASP A 52 -1.75 -21.57 -6.25
CA ASP A 52 -1.16 -22.82 -5.79
C ASP A 52 0.37 -22.82 -5.89
N GLY A 53 0.90 -22.25 -6.96
CA GLY A 53 2.34 -22.08 -7.17
C GLY A 53 2.99 -21.22 -6.08
N MET A 54 2.37 -20.07 -5.76
CA MET A 54 2.85 -19.19 -4.70
C MET A 54 2.79 -19.87 -3.34
N LYS A 55 1.71 -20.61 -3.02
CA LYS A 55 1.59 -21.36 -1.76
C LYS A 55 2.67 -22.41 -1.61
N ARG A 56 2.89 -23.24 -2.64
CA ARG A 56 3.98 -24.25 -2.64
C ARG A 56 5.36 -23.64 -2.49
N ALA A 57 5.64 -22.57 -3.22
CA ALA A 57 6.93 -21.88 -3.11
C ALA A 57 7.09 -21.20 -1.74
N ALA A 58 6.01 -20.67 -1.16
CA ALA A 58 6.03 -20.12 0.19
C ALA A 58 6.32 -21.19 1.24
N ASP A 59 5.76 -22.40 1.11
CA ASP A 59 6.07 -23.54 1.98
C ASP A 59 7.55 -23.95 1.87
N ASP A 60 8.09 -23.98 0.67
CA ASP A 60 9.50 -24.28 0.41
C ASP A 60 10.42 -23.23 1.06
N VAL A 61 10.11 -21.94 0.87
CA VAL A 61 10.86 -20.83 1.49
C VAL A 61 10.78 -20.90 3.02
N ARG A 62 9.60 -21.13 3.59
CA ARG A 62 9.43 -21.30 5.05
C ARG A 62 10.26 -22.44 5.62
N SER A 63 10.46 -23.50 4.84
CA SER A 63 11.30 -24.63 5.27
C SER A 63 12.81 -24.32 5.29
N LYS A 64 13.23 -23.22 4.65
CA LYS A 64 14.64 -22.88 4.41
C LYS A 64 15.14 -21.67 5.20
N CYS A 65 14.25 -20.81 5.67
CA CYS A 65 14.71 -19.55 6.27
C CYS A 65 13.87 -19.07 7.46
N ASP A 66 14.53 -18.33 8.34
CA ASP A 66 13.93 -17.57 9.44
C ASP A 66 13.58 -16.15 9.01
N LYS A 67 14.26 -15.65 7.99
CA LYS A 67 14.11 -14.29 7.47
C LYS A 67 13.95 -14.32 5.94
N LEU A 68 12.88 -13.70 5.44
CA LEU A 68 12.76 -13.40 4.01
C LEU A 68 13.06 -11.91 3.79
N ILE A 69 14.08 -11.60 3.01
CA ILE A 69 14.39 -10.22 2.62
C ILE A 69 13.71 -9.94 1.29
N VAL A 70 12.71 -9.07 1.33
CA VAL A 70 12.02 -8.56 0.14
C VAL A 70 12.80 -7.37 -0.41
N ILE A 71 13.26 -7.48 -1.64
CA ILE A 71 14.07 -6.46 -2.31
C ILE A 71 13.20 -5.78 -3.37
N GLY A 72 12.85 -4.52 -3.12
CA GLY A 72 11.97 -3.74 -3.99
C GLY A 72 11.80 -2.31 -3.50
N ILE A 73 11.26 -1.44 -4.36
CA ILE A 73 10.95 -0.05 -4.02
C ILE A 73 9.53 0.30 -4.49
N GLY A 74 8.88 1.22 -3.82
CA GLY A 74 7.52 1.65 -4.14
C GLY A 74 6.54 0.48 -4.15
N GLY A 75 5.79 0.32 -5.22
CA GLY A 75 4.80 -0.76 -5.37
C GLY A 75 5.37 -2.19 -5.32
N SER A 76 6.69 -2.35 -5.35
CA SER A 76 7.32 -3.67 -5.26
C SER A 76 7.50 -4.18 -3.82
N TYR A 77 7.28 -3.34 -2.79
CA TYR A 77 7.37 -3.79 -1.38
C TYR A 77 6.28 -3.19 -0.49
N LEU A 78 5.86 -1.96 -0.79
CA LEU A 78 5.05 -1.16 0.13
C LEU A 78 3.69 -1.79 0.43
N GLY A 79 3.07 -2.44 -0.57
CA GLY A 79 1.83 -3.17 -0.36
C GLY A 79 1.99 -4.34 0.62
N THR A 80 3.08 -5.13 0.49
CA THR A 80 3.40 -6.20 1.45
C THR A 80 3.60 -5.64 2.85
N ALA A 81 4.42 -4.58 2.96
CA ALA A 81 4.72 -3.96 4.24
C ALA A 81 3.47 -3.40 4.92
N ALA A 82 2.60 -2.76 4.14
CA ALA A 82 1.34 -2.18 4.64
C ALA A 82 0.37 -3.25 5.16
N VAL A 83 0.17 -4.33 4.40
CA VAL A 83 -0.72 -5.42 4.82
C VAL A 83 -0.15 -6.13 6.05
N LEU A 84 1.15 -6.41 6.09
CA LEU A 84 1.76 -7.09 7.24
C LEU A 84 1.74 -6.23 8.50
N GLU A 85 2.03 -4.92 8.42
CA GLU A 85 1.93 -4.04 9.58
C GLU A 85 0.49 -4.01 10.11
N ALA A 86 -0.50 -3.92 9.21
CA ALA A 86 -1.90 -3.91 9.58
C ALA A 86 -2.36 -5.22 10.27
N LEU A 87 -1.81 -6.36 9.87
CA LEU A 87 -2.09 -7.67 10.46
C LEU A 87 -1.22 -8.01 11.68
N GLY A 88 -0.30 -7.13 12.07
CA GLY A 88 0.59 -7.35 13.21
C GLY A 88 1.83 -8.18 12.92
N GLY A 89 2.24 -8.29 11.65
CA GLY A 89 3.46 -8.99 11.20
C GLY A 89 3.23 -10.41 10.68
N SER A 90 4.31 -11.16 10.56
CA SER A 90 4.26 -12.57 10.16
C SER A 90 3.55 -13.43 11.20
N LYS A 91 2.81 -14.44 10.76
CA LYS A 91 2.13 -15.39 11.67
C LYS A 91 3.16 -16.25 12.43
N PRO A 92 2.82 -16.73 13.63
CA PRO A 92 3.72 -17.59 14.41
C PRO A 92 4.24 -18.79 13.59
N GLY A 93 5.53 -19.01 13.62
CA GLY A 93 6.20 -20.08 12.87
C GLY A 93 6.51 -19.76 11.40
N CYS A 94 6.20 -18.57 10.94
CA CYS A 94 6.59 -18.09 9.62
C CYS A 94 7.79 -17.14 9.68
N PRO A 95 8.60 -17.02 8.60
CA PRO A 95 9.74 -16.12 8.54
C PRO A 95 9.35 -14.67 8.80
N GLU A 96 10.24 -13.94 9.47
CA GLU A 96 10.13 -12.48 9.53
C GLU A 96 10.43 -11.88 8.15
N ILE A 97 9.60 -10.92 7.73
CA ILE A 97 9.78 -10.23 6.47
C ILE A 97 10.56 -8.93 6.70
N LEU A 98 11.71 -8.83 6.06
CA LEU A 98 12.56 -7.65 6.06
C LEU A 98 12.55 -6.99 4.68
N TYR A 99 12.87 -5.70 4.61
CA TYR A 99 12.79 -4.94 3.36
C TYR A 99 14.13 -4.28 3.04
N ALA A 100 14.67 -4.52 1.84
CA ALA A 100 15.87 -3.89 1.33
C ALA A 100 15.64 -3.34 -0.08
N GLY A 101 16.53 -2.46 -0.54
CA GLY A 101 16.41 -1.88 -1.87
C GLY A 101 15.25 -0.87 -2.03
N ASN A 102 14.72 -0.39 -0.93
CA ASN A 102 13.78 0.73 -0.86
C ASN A 102 14.48 2.08 -0.60
N ASN A 103 15.78 2.07 -0.48
CA ASN A 103 16.68 3.21 -0.35
C ASN A 103 18.09 2.83 -0.81
N MET A 104 19.00 3.82 -0.89
CA MET A 104 20.42 3.64 -1.26
C MET A 104 21.38 3.92 -0.10
N SER A 105 20.91 3.85 1.15
CA SER A 105 21.76 4.07 2.32
C SER A 105 22.67 2.89 2.57
N GLY A 106 23.99 3.09 2.41
CA GLY A 106 24.98 2.08 2.78
C GLY A 106 24.95 1.75 4.27
N TYR A 107 24.64 2.73 5.14
CA TYR A 107 24.47 2.53 6.56
C TYR A 107 23.32 1.54 6.87
N TYR A 108 22.16 1.77 6.26
CA TYR A 108 21.00 0.88 6.39
C TYR A 108 21.27 -0.53 5.84
N LEU A 109 21.90 -0.62 4.66
CA LEU A 109 22.17 -1.92 4.04
C LEU A 109 23.23 -2.71 4.81
N ALA A 110 24.18 -2.05 5.49
CA ALA A 110 25.23 -2.73 6.25
C ALA A 110 24.68 -3.61 7.38
N ASP A 111 23.58 -3.22 8.02
CA ASP A 111 22.94 -4.01 9.07
C ASP A 111 22.45 -5.38 8.57
N PHE A 112 22.14 -5.50 7.29
CA PHE A 112 21.72 -6.77 6.69
C PHE A 112 22.87 -7.79 6.61
N LYS A 113 24.12 -7.37 6.75
CA LYS A 113 25.23 -8.32 6.79
C LYS A 113 25.13 -9.24 8.01
N GLU A 114 24.86 -8.67 9.19
CA GLU A 114 24.62 -9.44 10.41
C GLU A 114 23.37 -10.32 10.30
N VAL A 115 22.33 -9.83 9.62
CA VAL A 115 21.11 -10.63 9.36
C VAL A 115 21.46 -11.86 8.53
N VAL A 116 22.21 -11.70 7.44
CA VAL A 116 22.63 -12.82 6.58
C VAL A 116 23.57 -13.77 7.32
N GLU A 117 24.52 -13.27 8.10
CA GLU A 117 25.49 -14.10 8.84
C GLU A 117 24.83 -14.95 9.94
N ASN A 118 23.87 -14.37 10.68
CA ASN A 118 23.35 -14.97 11.91
C ASN A 118 21.99 -15.68 11.75
N ASN A 119 21.33 -15.60 10.60
CA ASN A 119 20.03 -16.25 10.38
C ASN A 119 20.03 -17.07 9.09
N GLU A 120 19.11 -18.01 8.98
CA GLU A 120 18.79 -18.62 7.70
C GLU A 120 17.95 -17.64 6.86
N VAL A 121 18.44 -17.32 5.65
CA VAL A 121 17.87 -16.23 4.83
C VAL A 121 17.46 -16.73 3.46
N CYS A 122 16.32 -16.23 2.98
CA CYS A 122 15.92 -16.26 1.58
C CYS A 122 15.71 -14.83 1.05
N LEU A 123 15.80 -14.63 -0.27
CA LEU A 123 15.55 -13.36 -0.93
C LEU A 123 14.30 -13.47 -1.81
N CYS A 124 13.47 -12.42 -1.80
CA CYS A 124 12.42 -12.20 -2.80
C CYS A 124 12.70 -10.90 -3.53
N VAL A 125 13.12 -10.99 -4.78
CA VAL A 125 13.45 -9.80 -5.59
C VAL A 125 12.26 -9.44 -6.46
N VAL A 126 11.70 -8.25 -6.23
CA VAL A 126 10.51 -7.77 -6.94
C VAL A 126 10.87 -6.57 -7.80
N SER A 127 11.04 -6.80 -9.09
CA SER A 127 11.36 -5.74 -10.05
C SER A 127 10.94 -6.13 -11.47
N LYS A 128 10.04 -5.35 -12.08
CA LYS A 128 9.54 -5.65 -13.42
C LYS A 128 10.66 -5.66 -14.46
N SER A 129 11.53 -4.66 -14.49
CA SER A 129 12.65 -4.57 -15.43
C SER A 129 13.97 -5.18 -14.92
N GLY A 130 14.13 -5.27 -13.59
CA GLY A 130 15.42 -5.54 -12.96
C GLY A 130 16.41 -4.36 -13.00
N GLY A 131 16.03 -3.25 -13.63
CA GLY A 131 16.90 -2.09 -13.85
C GLY A 131 16.80 -0.99 -12.79
N THR A 132 15.84 -1.09 -11.86
CA THR A 132 15.70 -0.09 -10.78
C THR A 132 16.95 -0.08 -9.91
N MET A 133 17.59 1.06 -9.79
CA MET A 133 18.93 1.19 -9.21
C MET A 133 18.97 0.70 -7.76
N GLU A 134 18.07 1.15 -6.93
CA GLU A 134 17.99 0.82 -5.50
C GLU A 134 17.90 -0.69 -5.27
N SER A 135 16.95 -1.32 -5.94
CA SER A 135 16.72 -2.77 -5.83
C SER A 135 17.90 -3.57 -6.41
N ARG A 136 18.47 -3.11 -7.54
CA ARG A 136 19.61 -3.78 -8.17
C ARG A 136 20.87 -3.74 -7.29
N LEU A 137 21.16 -2.59 -6.67
CA LEU A 137 22.29 -2.45 -5.75
C LEU A 137 22.12 -3.35 -4.52
N ALA A 138 20.97 -3.29 -3.85
CA ALA A 138 20.70 -4.11 -2.69
C ALA A 138 20.75 -5.60 -3.03
N PHE A 139 20.17 -6.01 -4.15
CA PHE A 139 20.18 -7.40 -4.59
C PHE A 139 21.60 -7.90 -4.85
N SER A 140 22.44 -7.12 -5.56
CA SER A 140 23.82 -7.51 -5.82
C SER A 140 24.62 -7.71 -4.54
N VAL A 141 24.52 -6.77 -3.59
CA VAL A 141 25.25 -6.85 -2.32
C VAL A 141 24.78 -8.04 -1.46
N LEU A 142 23.46 -8.20 -1.29
CA LEU A 142 22.88 -9.28 -0.49
C LEU A 142 23.20 -10.65 -1.11
N LYS A 143 23.14 -10.76 -2.42
CA LYS A 143 23.48 -12.00 -3.14
C LYS A 143 24.94 -12.40 -2.95
N ASP A 144 25.87 -11.44 -2.99
CA ASP A 144 27.29 -11.71 -2.75
C ASP A 144 27.52 -12.22 -1.32
N TRP A 145 26.89 -11.64 -0.30
CA TRP A 145 26.98 -12.16 1.08
C TRP A 145 26.34 -13.54 1.22
N MET A 146 25.27 -13.83 0.49
CA MET A 146 24.70 -15.17 0.46
C MET A 146 25.60 -16.17 -0.26
N TYR A 147 26.33 -15.75 -1.30
CA TYR A 147 27.35 -16.61 -1.94
C TYR A 147 28.49 -16.94 -0.99
N GLU A 148 28.92 -16.00 -0.15
CA GLU A 148 29.92 -16.25 0.89
C GLU A 148 29.42 -17.27 1.92
N LYS A 149 28.15 -17.20 2.31
CA LYS A 149 27.56 -18.08 3.32
C LYS A 149 27.17 -19.45 2.80
N TYR A 150 26.47 -19.52 1.68
CA TYR A 150 25.83 -20.75 1.19
C TYR A 150 26.47 -21.34 -0.07
N GLY A 151 27.32 -20.59 -0.76
CA GLY A 151 27.78 -20.93 -2.10
C GLY A 151 26.70 -20.64 -3.16
N ARG A 152 27.10 -20.62 -4.45
CA ARG A 152 26.23 -20.20 -5.57
C ARG A 152 25.00 -21.09 -5.74
N GLU A 153 25.19 -22.39 -5.75
CA GLU A 153 24.12 -23.35 -6.02
C GLU A 153 23.01 -23.30 -4.97
N GLU A 154 23.38 -23.23 -3.68
CA GLU A 154 22.39 -23.14 -2.60
C GLU A 154 21.75 -21.76 -2.55
N THR A 155 22.48 -20.69 -2.82
CA THR A 155 21.92 -19.35 -2.91
C THR A 155 20.84 -19.25 -4.00
N ALA A 156 21.07 -19.87 -5.16
CA ALA A 156 20.07 -19.87 -6.25
C ALA A 156 18.73 -20.51 -5.82
N LYS A 157 18.76 -21.52 -4.97
CA LYS A 157 17.57 -22.18 -4.39
C LYS A 157 16.86 -21.36 -3.31
N ARG A 158 17.49 -20.29 -2.83
CA ARG A 158 17.00 -19.37 -1.79
C ARG A 158 16.54 -18.04 -2.35
N ILE A 159 16.53 -17.88 -3.68
CA ILE A 159 16.10 -16.67 -4.37
C ILE A 159 14.82 -16.94 -5.13
N VAL A 160 13.82 -16.08 -4.90
CA VAL A 160 12.60 -16.01 -5.70
C VAL A 160 12.59 -14.66 -6.42
N ALA A 161 12.42 -14.66 -7.73
CA ALA A 161 12.37 -13.46 -8.54
C ALA A 161 10.94 -13.22 -9.06
N VAL A 162 10.37 -12.06 -8.74
CA VAL A 162 9.09 -11.61 -9.27
C VAL A 162 9.35 -10.51 -10.28
N THR A 163 9.15 -10.81 -11.57
CA THR A 163 9.65 -9.96 -12.66
C THR A 163 8.79 -10.07 -13.92
N ASP A 164 9.18 -9.37 -14.99
CA ASP A 164 8.54 -9.47 -16.31
C ASP A 164 8.63 -10.92 -16.81
N PRO A 165 7.58 -11.46 -17.48
CA PRO A 165 7.58 -12.84 -17.99
C PRO A 165 8.63 -13.11 -19.07
N VAL A 166 9.00 -12.10 -19.86
CA VAL A 166 9.74 -12.29 -21.12
C VAL A 166 11.12 -11.62 -21.13
N LYS A 167 11.23 -10.42 -20.55
CA LYS A 167 12.40 -9.52 -20.75
C LYS A 167 12.86 -8.85 -19.47
N GLY A 168 14.06 -8.31 -19.50
CA GLY A 168 14.65 -7.53 -18.42
C GLY A 168 15.80 -8.26 -17.72
N ILE A 169 16.66 -7.47 -17.10
CA ILE A 169 17.90 -7.94 -16.49
C ILE A 169 17.62 -9.04 -15.44
N LEU A 170 16.61 -8.84 -14.61
CA LEU A 170 16.27 -9.83 -13.58
C LEU A 170 15.70 -11.12 -14.17
N ARG A 171 14.94 -11.03 -15.28
CA ARG A 171 14.43 -12.23 -15.98
C ARG A 171 15.56 -13.03 -16.59
N GLU A 172 16.52 -12.37 -17.24
CA GLU A 172 17.68 -13.03 -17.85
C GLU A 172 18.54 -13.72 -16.76
N GLU A 173 18.79 -13.03 -15.65
CA GLU A 173 19.52 -13.58 -14.53
C GLU A 173 18.77 -14.77 -13.90
N ALA A 174 17.48 -14.64 -13.66
CA ALA A 174 16.69 -15.73 -13.08
C ALA A 174 16.66 -16.98 -13.95
N ASN A 175 16.58 -16.81 -15.27
CA ASN A 175 16.66 -17.93 -16.20
C ASN A 175 18.05 -18.59 -16.23
N HIS A 176 19.12 -17.80 -16.14
CA HIS A 176 20.50 -18.30 -16.15
C HIS A 176 20.85 -19.04 -14.84
N GLU A 177 20.47 -18.47 -13.70
CA GLU A 177 20.83 -19.03 -12.37
C GLU A 177 19.79 -20.07 -11.88
N GLY A 178 18.62 -20.18 -12.53
CA GLY A 178 17.58 -21.13 -12.18
C GLY A 178 16.74 -20.74 -10.97
N TYR A 179 16.51 -19.45 -10.73
CA TYR A 179 15.65 -18.98 -9.65
C TYR A 179 14.20 -19.42 -9.84
N VAL A 180 13.47 -19.64 -8.75
CA VAL A 180 12.01 -19.71 -8.77
C VAL A 180 11.47 -18.35 -9.22
N THR A 181 10.52 -18.35 -10.16
CA THR A 181 10.02 -17.09 -10.72
C THR A 181 8.50 -16.99 -10.66
N PHE A 182 8.02 -15.76 -10.41
CA PHE A 182 6.62 -15.37 -10.64
C PHE A 182 6.59 -14.15 -11.57
N GLU A 183 5.46 -13.98 -12.25
CA GLU A 183 5.32 -12.95 -13.27
C GLU A 183 4.60 -11.71 -12.74
N ILE A 184 5.05 -10.54 -13.18
CA ILE A 184 4.32 -9.28 -13.01
C ILE A 184 3.54 -9.03 -14.31
N PRO A 185 2.19 -8.96 -14.26
CA PRO A 185 1.41 -8.68 -15.46
C PRO A 185 1.83 -7.37 -16.14
N GLY A 186 1.99 -7.44 -17.48
CA GLY A 186 2.51 -6.32 -18.25
C GLY A 186 1.63 -5.07 -18.22
N ASN A 187 0.31 -5.26 -18.11
CA ASN A 187 -0.73 -4.23 -18.09
C ASN A 187 -1.10 -3.73 -16.68
N ILE A 188 -0.29 -4.06 -15.64
CA ILE A 188 -0.47 -3.58 -14.27
C ILE A 188 0.71 -2.67 -13.90
N GLY A 189 0.41 -1.43 -13.51
CA GLY A 189 1.38 -0.47 -13.01
C GLY A 189 1.79 -0.74 -11.55
N GLY A 190 3.00 -0.30 -11.14
CA GLY A 190 3.55 -0.59 -9.81
C GLY A 190 2.64 -0.17 -8.65
N ARG A 191 2.06 1.03 -8.69
CA ARG A 191 1.13 1.52 -7.64
C ARG A 191 -0.22 0.81 -7.59
N TYR A 192 -0.57 0.06 -8.65
CA TYR A 192 -1.78 -0.77 -8.74
C TYR A 192 -1.50 -2.27 -8.56
N SER A 193 -0.33 -2.65 -8.07
CA SER A 193 0.13 -4.05 -8.04
C SER A 193 -0.24 -4.83 -6.77
N ALA A 194 -1.12 -4.32 -5.91
CA ALA A 194 -1.45 -4.91 -4.60
C ALA A 194 -1.83 -6.40 -4.65
N PHE A 195 -2.44 -6.85 -5.75
CA PHE A 195 -2.88 -8.24 -5.93
C PHE A 195 -2.01 -9.03 -6.91
N THR A 196 -0.80 -8.56 -7.20
CA THR A 196 0.16 -9.29 -8.05
C THR A 196 1.08 -10.17 -7.20
N PRO A 197 1.76 -11.15 -7.79
CA PRO A 197 2.71 -12.00 -7.08
C PRO A 197 3.80 -11.22 -6.31
N GLY A 198 4.16 -10.00 -6.75
CA GLY A 198 5.14 -9.16 -6.07
C GLY A 198 4.75 -8.80 -4.62
N ILE A 199 3.46 -8.69 -4.36
CA ILE A 199 2.92 -8.43 -3.02
C ILE A 199 2.43 -9.72 -2.37
N MET A 200 1.70 -10.56 -3.12
CA MET A 200 1.07 -11.76 -2.55
C MET A 200 2.06 -12.84 -2.14
N PHE A 201 3.17 -13.02 -2.87
CA PHE A 201 4.12 -14.07 -2.52
C PHE A 201 4.79 -13.85 -1.15
N PRO A 202 5.37 -12.67 -0.85
CA PRO A 202 5.89 -12.41 0.50
C PRO A 202 4.82 -12.51 1.59
N LEU A 203 3.56 -12.09 1.31
CA LEU A 203 2.44 -12.27 2.23
C LEU A 203 2.18 -13.76 2.51
N ALA A 204 2.19 -14.60 1.47
CA ALA A 204 2.06 -16.04 1.63
C ALA A 204 3.19 -16.63 2.48
N VAL A 205 4.44 -16.20 2.30
CA VAL A 205 5.59 -16.62 3.13
C VAL A 205 5.38 -16.22 4.59
N ALA A 206 4.83 -15.04 4.85
CA ALA A 206 4.49 -14.56 6.18
C ALA A 206 3.27 -15.28 6.83
N GLY A 207 2.64 -16.22 6.09
CA GLY A 207 1.48 -16.97 6.57
C GLY A 207 0.13 -16.30 6.40
N VAL A 208 0.07 -15.19 5.65
CA VAL A 208 -1.20 -14.50 5.31
C VAL A 208 -2.01 -15.38 4.35
N ASP A 209 -3.30 -15.46 4.57
CA ASP A 209 -4.22 -16.12 3.63
C ASP A 209 -4.47 -15.21 2.42
N ILE A 210 -3.66 -15.43 1.38
CA ILE A 210 -3.73 -14.64 0.14
C ILE A 210 -5.02 -14.90 -0.66
N GLU A 211 -5.69 -16.04 -0.48
CA GLU A 211 -7.00 -16.27 -1.11
C GLU A 211 -8.07 -15.41 -0.45
N THR A 212 -8.11 -15.39 0.87
CA THR A 212 -9.02 -14.53 1.64
C THR A 212 -8.77 -13.06 1.32
N PHE A 213 -7.50 -12.63 1.20
CA PHE A 213 -7.14 -11.28 0.79
C PHE A 213 -7.66 -10.92 -0.61
N VAL A 214 -7.46 -11.80 -1.60
CA VAL A 214 -7.97 -11.60 -2.97
C VAL A 214 -9.49 -11.63 -3.02
N ASN A 215 -10.15 -12.49 -2.21
CA ASN A 215 -11.62 -12.56 -2.18
C ASN A 215 -12.26 -11.27 -1.70
N GLY A 216 -11.61 -10.54 -0.77
CA GLY A 216 -12.04 -9.19 -0.39
C GLY A 216 -12.04 -8.22 -1.59
N ALA A 217 -10.98 -8.24 -2.40
CA ALA A 217 -10.91 -7.43 -3.62
C ALA A 217 -11.95 -7.82 -4.67
N LYS A 218 -12.20 -9.13 -4.85
CA LYS A 218 -13.22 -9.66 -5.79
C LYS A 218 -14.62 -9.15 -5.43
N GLU A 219 -14.96 -9.12 -4.14
CA GLU A 219 -16.25 -8.60 -3.69
C GLU A 219 -16.42 -7.14 -4.13
N ILE A 220 -15.44 -6.28 -3.83
CA ILE A 220 -15.47 -4.86 -4.24
C ILE A 220 -15.55 -4.72 -5.77
N ALA A 221 -14.74 -5.49 -6.50
CA ALA A 221 -14.70 -5.41 -7.96
C ALA A 221 -16.05 -5.77 -8.62
N SER A 222 -16.81 -6.66 -8.00
CA SER A 222 -18.10 -7.15 -8.54
C SER A 222 -19.34 -6.41 -8.03
N ASP A 223 -19.24 -5.62 -6.95
CA ASP A 223 -20.38 -4.99 -6.30
C ASP A 223 -20.59 -3.55 -6.77
N ASP A 224 -21.70 -3.32 -7.48
CA ASP A 224 -22.07 -1.98 -7.99
C ASP A 224 -22.26 -0.96 -6.86
N ALA A 225 -22.69 -1.37 -5.68
CA ALA A 225 -22.85 -0.47 -4.54
C ALA A 225 -21.49 0.05 -4.03
N PHE A 226 -20.45 -0.79 -4.07
CA PHE A 226 -19.08 -0.33 -3.73
C PHE A 226 -18.51 0.60 -4.81
N TRP A 227 -18.78 0.32 -6.08
CA TRP A 227 -18.40 1.22 -7.16
C TRP A 227 -19.07 2.59 -7.01
N GLN A 228 -20.35 2.62 -6.63
CA GLN A 228 -21.05 3.89 -6.34
C GLN A 228 -20.41 4.62 -5.15
N LYS A 229 -20.09 3.93 -4.05
CA LYS A 229 -19.39 4.54 -2.91
C LYS A 229 -18.01 5.09 -3.30
N GLY A 230 -17.29 4.37 -4.17
CA GLY A 230 -16.02 4.84 -4.71
C GLY A 230 -16.15 6.09 -5.56
N LEU A 231 -17.19 6.17 -6.37
CA LEU A 231 -17.53 7.38 -7.12
C LEU A 231 -17.85 8.55 -6.19
N ASP A 232 -18.67 8.32 -5.16
CA ASP A 232 -19.03 9.35 -4.18
C ASP A 232 -17.80 9.90 -3.45
N TYR A 233 -16.89 9.02 -3.04
CA TYR A 233 -15.62 9.42 -2.43
C TYR A 233 -14.72 10.19 -3.41
N ALA A 234 -14.58 9.73 -4.64
CA ALA A 234 -13.79 10.41 -5.66
C ALA A 234 -14.34 11.80 -6.01
N LEU A 235 -15.67 11.92 -6.11
CA LEU A 235 -16.36 13.20 -6.31
C LEU A 235 -16.17 14.14 -5.10
N ALA A 236 -16.22 13.62 -3.88
CA ALA A 236 -15.95 14.41 -2.67
C ALA A 236 -14.52 14.97 -2.66
N ARG A 237 -13.52 14.13 -2.92
CA ARG A 237 -12.11 14.56 -3.05
C ARG A 237 -11.94 15.62 -4.13
N PHE A 238 -12.54 15.39 -5.30
CA PHE A 238 -12.49 16.34 -6.41
C PHE A 238 -13.16 17.67 -6.06
N ALA A 239 -14.27 17.65 -5.32
CA ALA A 239 -14.95 18.81 -4.81
C ALA A 239 -14.10 19.67 -3.92
N LEU A 240 -13.46 19.00 -2.98
CA LEU A 240 -12.57 19.67 -2.04
C LEU A 240 -11.37 20.29 -2.77
N TYR A 241 -10.81 19.59 -3.76
CA TYR A 241 -9.78 20.13 -4.64
C TYR A 241 -10.26 21.40 -5.37
N GLU A 242 -11.44 21.39 -6.01
CA GLU A 242 -12.00 22.57 -6.70
C GLU A 242 -12.36 23.73 -5.74
N SER A 243 -12.60 23.42 -4.46
CA SER A 243 -12.83 24.45 -3.44
C SER A 243 -11.54 25.10 -2.91
N GLY A 244 -10.38 24.72 -3.44
CA GLY A 244 -9.06 25.25 -3.07
C GLY A 244 -8.37 24.47 -1.95
N LYS A 245 -8.79 23.23 -1.67
CA LYS A 245 -7.99 22.33 -0.83
C LYS A 245 -6.85 21.74 -1.66
N GLU A 246 -5.66 21.80 -1.13
CA GLU A 246 -4.42 21.37 -1.80
C GLU A 246 -3.82 20.11 -1.20
N ILE A 247 -4.21 19.77 0.04
CA ILE A 247 -3.65 18.66 0.82
C ILE A 247 -4.77 17.75 1.28
N GLU A 248 -4.61 16.45 1.05
CA GLU A 248 -5.38 15.41 1.73
C GLU A 248 -4.54 14.81 2.85
N VAL A 249 -4.99 14.98 4.10
CA VAL A 249 -4.35 14.41 5.28
C VAL A 249 -5.02 13.07 5.61
N ILE A 250 -4.30 11.98 5.40
CA ILE A 250 -4.76 10.64 5.73
C ILE A 250 -4.40 10.37 7.20
N GLU A 251 -5.43 10.18 8.02
CA GLU A 251 -5.28 10.05 9.47
C GLU A 251 -5.74 8.67 9.95
N TYR A 252 -5.03 8.14 10.91
CA TYR A 252 -5.37 6.88 11.57
C TYR A 252 -4.99 6.92 13.05
N TYR A 253 -5.89 6.38 13.88
CA TYR A 253 -5.69 6.30 15.35
C TYR A 253 -5.13 4.94 15.78
N ASP A 254 -5.01 4.02 14.84
CA ASP A 254 -4.34 2.75 15.04
C ASP A 254 -2.99 2.77 14.32
N PRO A 255 -1.87 2.67 15.06
CA PRO A 255 -0.53 2.72 14.46
C PRO A 255 -0.26 1.64 13.43
N SER A 256 -1.01 0.53 13.45
CA SER A 256 -0.87 -0.55 12.45
C SER A 256 -1.29 -0.13 11.04
N LEU A 257 -1.96 1.01 10.87
CA LEU A 257 -2.32 1.58 9.58
C LEU A 257 -1.26 2.55 9.01
N ARG A 258 -0.13 2.72 9.71
CA ARG A 258 0.92 3.67 9.30
C ARG A 258 1.41 3.41 7.87
N LEU A 259 1.71 2.16 7.54
CA LEU A 259 2.17 1.83 6.19
C LEU A 259 1.04 1.78 5.15
N ILE A 260 -0.23 1.67 5.54
CA ILE A 260 -1.38 1.93 4.65
C ILE A 260 -1.37 3.41 4.26
N GLY A 261 -1.15 4.33 5.20
CA GLY A 261 -0.97 5.76 4.91
C GLY A 261 0.18 6.03 3.93
N GLU A 262 1.35 5.39 4.12
CA GLU A 262 2.48 5.49 3.19
C GLU A 262 2.15 4.93 1.79
N TRP A 263 1.44 3.80 1.74
CA TRP A 263 0.97 3.22 0.48
C TRP A 263 0.00 4.15 -0.24
N CYS A 264 -0.91 4.82 0.48
CA CYS A 264 -1.79 5.84 -0.09
C CYS A 264 -1.00 7.02 -0.66
N LYS A 265 0.09 7.45 -0.01
CA LYS A 265 0.95 8.52 -0.55
C LYS A 265 1.53 8.15 -1.91
N GLN A 266 1.99 6.92 -2.08
CA GLN A 266 2.44 6.45 -3.39
C GLN A 266 1.27 6.42 -4.38
N LEU A 267 0.15 5.79 -3.99
CA LEU A 267 -1.01 5.61 -4.87
C LEU A 267 -1.54 6.96 -5.39
N TYR A 268 -1.71 7.93 -4.51
CA TYR A 268 -2.26 9.25 -4.86
C TYR A 268 -1.19 10.19 -5.45
N GLY A 269 0.00 10.26 -4.86
CA GLY A 269 1.06 11.17 -5.29
C GLY A 269 1.55 10.91 -6.73
N GLU A 270 1.87 9.66 -7.06
CA GLU A 270 2.30 9.28 -8.42
C GLU A 270 1.19 9.46 -9.46
N ARG A 271 -0.06 9.40 -9.04
CA ARG A 271 -1.19 9.50 -9.93
C ARG A 271 -1.64 10.94 -10.18
N GLU A 272 -1.74 11.74 -9.11
CA GLU A 272 -2.38 13.06 -9.17
C GLU A 272 -1.39 14.20 -9.47
N GLY A 273 -0.18 14.13 -8.99
CA GLY A 273 0.82 15.20 -9.11
C GLY A 273 1.35 15.41 -10.53
N LYS A 274 0.52 15.91 -11.45
CA LYS A 274 0.85 16.11 -12.86
C LYS A 274 0.27 17.42 -13.38
N GLU A 275 0.95 18.03 -14.34
CA GLU A 275 0.49 19.24 -15.02
C GLU A 275 0.15 20.40 -14.05
N GLY A 276 0.82 20.46 -12.91
CA GLY A 276 0.53 21.45 -11.86
C GLY A 276 -0.80 21.22 -11.11
N LYS A 277 -1.37 20.02 -11.20
CA LYS A 277 -2.62 19.60 -10.55
C LYS A 277 -2.36 18.57 -9.49
N GLY A 278 -3.39 18.26 -8.70
CA GLY A 278 -3.44 17.16 -7.75
C GLY A 278 -3.47 17.60 -6.29
N LEU A 279 -3.96 16.70 -5.44
CA LEU A 279 -3.92 16.83 -3.99
C LEU A 279 -2.59 16.26 -3.48
N PHE A 280 -1.91 16.99 -2.61
CA PHE A 280 -0.70 16.46 -1.95
C PHE A 280 -1.13 15.51 -0.83
N PRO A 281 -0.78 14.21 -0.90
CA PRO A 281 -1.15 13.24 0.13
C PRO A 281 -0.16 13.33 1.30
N ALA A 282 -0.66 13.70 2.47
CA ALA A 282 0.05 13.62 3.74
C ALA A 282 -0.52 12.48 4.59
N SER A 283 0.21 12.00 5.59
CA SER A 283 -0.31 11.03 6.56
C SER A 283 0.09 11.38 7.99
N LEU A 284 -0.82 11.16 8.96
CA LEU A 284 -0.61 11.42 10.37
C LEU A 284 -1.07 10.24 11.22
N THR A 285 -0.25 9.89 12.22
CA THR A 285 -0.58 8.89 13.24
C THR A 285 -1.13 9.58 14.48
N LEU A 286 -2.44 9.57 14.64
CA LEU A 286 -3.08 10.15 15.81
C LEU A 286 -3.18 9.07 16.94
N SER A 287 -3.06 9.36 18.21
CA SER A 287 -2.95 10.69 18.86
C SER A 287 -1.52 11.29 18.84
N THR A 288 -0.49 10.53 18.41
CA THR A 288 0.90 11.01 18.44
C THR A 288 1.04 12.38 17.78
N ASP A 289 0.53 12.51 16.57
CA ASP A 289 0.66 13.74 15.78
C ASP A 289 -0.29 14.86 16.22
N LEU A 290 -1.24 14.62 17.11
CA LEU A 290 -1.95 15.71 17.79
C LEU A 290 -0.99 16.56 18.66
N HIS A 291 0.08 15.95 19.17
CA HIS A 291 1.11 16.64 19.96
C HIS A 291 2.17 17.34 19.10
N SER A 292 2.14 17.18 17.79
CA SER A 292 3.02 17.86 16.83
C SER A 292 2.24 18.78 15.88
N MET A 293 1.19 18.27 15.26
CA MET A 293 0.41 18.92 14.20
C MET A 293 -0.96 19.45 14.66
N GLY A 294 -1.45 19.03 15.85
CA GLY A 294 -2.81 19.34 16.29
C GLY A 294 -3.13 20.85 16.32
N GLN A 295 -2.17 21.70 16.70
CA GLN A 295 -2.35 23.16 16.66
C GLN A 295 -2.53 23.66 15.23
N PHE A 296 -1.73 23.16 14.29
CA PHE A 296 -1.84 23.55 12.87
C PHE A 296 -3.15 23.07 12.25
N LEU A 297 -3.54 21.83 12.52
CA LEU A 297 -4.81 21.28 12.04
C LEU A 297 -5.99 22.13 12.54
N GLN A 298 -6.01 22.48 13.84
CA GLN A 298 -7.14 23.20 14.44
C GLN A 298 -7.24 24.68 14.02
N GLU A 299 -6.11 25.39 13.91
CA GLU A 299 -6.09 26.86 13.73
C GLU A 299 -5.15 27.35 12.62
N GLY A 300 -4.45 26.45 11.93
CA GLY A 300 -3.54 26.80 10.85
C GLY A 300 -4.25 27.16 9.54
N HIS A 301 -3.47 27.36 8.48
CA HIS A 301 -4.00 27.65 7.15
C HIS A 301 -4.72 26.44 6.58
N GLN A 302 -6.02 26.54 6.41
CA GLN A 302 -6.92 25.42 6.07
C GLN A 302 -6.95 25.12 4.56
N ILE A 303 -5.79 24.79 3.99
CA ILE A 303 -5.66 24.32 2.61
C ILE A 303 -5.82 22.79 2.49
N PHE A 304 -6.24 22.13 3.53
CA PHE A 304 -6.34 20.67 3.63
C PHE A 304 -7.76 20.20 3.95
N PHE A 305 -7.99 18.95 3.78
CA PHE A 305 -9.10 18.16 4.34
C PHE A 305 -8.55 16.84 4.90
N GLU A 306 -9.33 16.19 5.74
CA GLU A 306 -8.92 14.96 6.43
C GLU A 306 -9.65 13.74 5.86
N THR A 307 -8.92 12.64 5.65
CA THR A 307 -9.46 11.30 5.39
C THR A 307 -9.08 10.38 6.54
N ILE A 308 -10.04 10.02 7.38
CA ILE A 308 -9.84 9.32 8.63
C ILE A 308 -10.10 7.83 8.44
N PHE A 309 -9.07 7.00 8.62
CA PHE A 309 -9.21 5.55 8.69
C PHE A 309 -9.49 5.14 10.14
N ASN A 310 -10.69 4.64 10.39
CA ASN A 310 -11.16 4.27 11.71
C ASN A 310 -11.42 2.76 11.78
N VAL A 311 -10.64 2.05 12.61
CA VAL A 311 -10.88 0.63 12.89
C VAL A 311 -11.96 0.52 13.94
N VAL A 312 -13.07 -0.16 13.59
CA VAL A 312 -14.25 -0.26 14.45
C VAL A 312 -14.08 -1.34 15.53
N ASN A 313 -13.64 -2.52 15.11
CA ASN A 313 -13.46 -3.67 16.01
C ASN A 313 -12.01 -4.13 16.03
N ARG A 314 -11.50 -4.39 17.23
CA ARG A 314 -10.17 -4.98 17.46
C ARG A 314 -10.33 -6.24 18.31
N ASP A 315 -9.59 -7.28 17.97
CA ASP A 315 -9.55 -8.57 18.67
C ASP A 315 -8.79 -8.53 20.00
N LYS A 316 -7.98 -7.47 20.20
CA LYS A 316 -7.17 -7.26 21.41
C LYS A 316 -7.51 -5.93 22.06
N ASP A 317 -7.56 -5.94 23.39
CA ASP A 317 -7.82 -4.76 24.19
C ASP A 317 -7.08 -4.84 25.53
N VAL A 318 -6.96 -3.72 26.20
CA VAL A 318 -6.38 -3.60 27.54
C VAL A 318 -7.30 -2.80 28.43
N THR A 319 -7.62 -3.37 29.60
CA THR A 319 -8.36 -2.65 30.64
C THR A 319 -7.41 -1.71 31.39
N VAL A 320 -7.79 -0.46 31.52
CA VAL A 320 -7.01 0.57 32.23
C VAL A 320 -6.98 0.26 33.74
N PRO A 321 -5.79 0.15 34.36
CA PRO A 321 -5.67 -0.20 35.78
C PRO A 321 -6.12 0.94 36.71
N GLU A 322 -6.40 0.58 37.97
CA GLU A 322 -6.84 1.55 38.99
C GLU A 322 -5.82 2.69 39.27
N SER A 323 -4.54 2.43 39.04
CA SER A 323 -3.46 3.42 39.16
C SER A 323 -3.57 4.61 38.19
N ALA A 324 -4.36 4.50 37.13
CA ALA A 324 -4.60 5.60 36.20
C ALA A 324 -5.59 6.66 36.69
N GLY A 325 -6.22 6.43 37.84
CA GLY A 325 -7.17 7.36 38.43
C GLY A 325 -8.63 6.99 38.22
N PRO A 326 -9.56 7.51 39.03
CA PRO A 326 -10.95 7.07 39.07
C PRO A 326 -11.78 7.42 37.83
N ASP A 327 -11.33 8.36 37.01
CA ASP A 327 -11.95 8.80 35.79
C ASP A 327 -11.68 7.86 34.59
N LEU A 328 -10.56 7.12 34.63
CA LEU A 328 -10.12 6.22 33.56
C LEU A 328 -10.13 4.74 33.95
N ALA A 329 -9.95 4.44 35.24
CA ALA A 329 -9.84 3.06 35.73
C ALA A 329 -11.02 2.18 35.31
N GLY A 330 -10.73 0.95 34.91
CA GLY A 330 -11.71 -0.05 34.48
C GLY A 330 -12.27 0.15 33.07
N ARG A 331 -11.90 1.21 32.37
CA ARG A 331 -12.32 1.42 30.98
C ARG A 331 -11.48 0.58 30.00
N SER A 332 -12.06 0.26 28.88
CA SER A 332 -11.38 -0.30 27.73
C SER A 332 -10.48 0.77 27.09
N LEU A 333 -9.23 0.43 26.73
CA LEU A 333 -8.34 1.36 26.04
C LEU A 333 -8.82 1.62 24.58
N ASN A 334 -9.41 0.60 23.96
CA ASN A 334 -10.03 0.77 22.63
C ASN A 334 -11.23 1.74 22.68
N ASP A 335 -12.05 1.68 23.74
CA ASP A 335 -13.15 2.65 23.93
C ASP A 335 -12.63 4.08 24.13
N ILE A 336 -11.56 4.24 24.91
CA ILE A 336 -10.94 5.55 25.10
C ILE A 336 -10.41 6.09 23.76
N ASN A 337 -9.75 5.27 22.97
CA ASN A 337 -9.28 5.65 21.64
C ASN A 337 -10.44 6.05 20.70
N ALA A 338 -11.53 5.29 20.71
CA ALA A 338 -12.73 5.62 19.94
C ALA A 338 -13.38 6.96 20.40
N MET A 339 -13.31 7.27 21.70
CA MET A 339 -13.74 8.57 22.22
C MET A 339 -12.81 9.70 21.77
N ALA A 340 -11.49 9.45 21.70
CA ALA A 340 -10.53 10.41 21.17
C ALA A 340 -10.81 10.75 19.70
N VAL A 341 -11.06 9.73 18.84
CA VAL A 341 -11.49 9.94 17.45
C VAL A 341 -12.68 10.87 17.38
N LYS A 342 -13.75 10.56 18.12
CA LYS A 342 -14.98 11.37 18.14
C LYS A 342 -14.74 12.79 18.64
N GLY A 343 -13.90 12.94 19.68
CA GLY A 343 -13.59 14.24 20.27
C GLY A 343 -12.82 15.15 19.30
N VAL A 344 -11.81 14.60 18.61
CA VAL A 344 -11.03 15.34 17.61
C VAL A 344 -11.91 15.71 16.41
N MET A 345 -12.66 14.78 15.87
CA MET A 345 -13.59 15.06 14.77
C MET A 345 -14.59 16.16 15.13
N ALA A 346 -15.12 16.16 16.38
CA ALA A 346 -16.04 17.20 16.83
C ALA A 346 -15.37 18.56 16.96
N ALA A 347 -14.07 18.61 17.35
CA ALA A 347 -13.30 19.84 17.42
C ALA A 347 -13.01 20.40 16.02
N HIS A 348 -12.56 19.54 15.10
CA HIS A 348 -12.25 19.91 13.72
C HIS A 348 -13.51 20.33 12.95
N ALA A 349 -14.66 19.68 13.19
CA ALA A 349 -15.95 20.13 12.62
C ALA A 349 -16.32 21.56 13.05
N LYS A 350 -16.08 21.94 14.31
CA LYS A 350 -16.29 23.31 14.78
C LYS A 350 -15.37 24.34 14.12
N ALA A 351 -14.20 23.89 13.67
CA ALA A 351 -13.25 24.70 12.91
C ALA A 351 -13.55 24.69 11.39
N ASN A 352 -14.64 24.06 10.95
CA ASN A 352 -15.03 23.90 9.54
C ASN A 352 -13.96 23.14 8.70
N ILE A 353 -13.25 22.20 9.29
CA ILE A 353 -12.31 21.34 8.59
C ILE A 353 -13.13 20.22 7.91
N PRO A 354 -13.07 20.09 6.59
CA PRO A 354 -13.76 19.00 5.90
C PRO A 354 -13.13 17.65 6.24
N MET A 355 -13.96 16.67 6.53
CA MET A 355 -13.54 15.32 6.92
C MET A 355 -14.28 14.26 6.12
N ILE A 356 -13.56 13.23 5.69
CA ILE A 356 -14.11 11.99 5.14
C ILE A 356 -13.69 10.86 6.07
N LYS A 357 -14.64 10.05 6.54
CA LYS A 357 -14.32 8.92 7.41
C LYS A 357 -14.54 7.60 6.68
N ILE A 358 -13.56 6.72 6.76
CA ILE A 358 -13.61 5.34 6.27
C ILE A 358 -13.56 4.42 7.48
N ASP A 359 -14.68 3.81 7.81
CA ASP A 359 -14.75 2.79 8.86
C ASP A 359 -14.30 1.45 8.31
N ILE A 360 -13.31 0.85 8.97
CA ILE A 360 -12.75 -0.48 8.72
C ILE A 360 -13.32 -1.38 9.82
N GLU A 361 -14.20 -2.30 9.46
CA GLU A 361 -14.97 -3.07 10.44
C GLU A 361 -14.07 -3.95 11.30
N GLU A 362 -13.17 -4.69 10.66
CA GLU A 362 -12.20 -5.59 11.28
C GLU A 362 -10.86 -5.49 10.54
N MET A 363 -9.77 -5.82 11.23
CA MET A 363 -8.44 -5.80 10.61
C MET A 363 -8.03 -7.25 10.28
N ASP A 364 -8.55 -7.77 9.18
CA ASP A 364 -8.25 -9.09 8.64
C ASP A 364 -7.85 -9.03 7.16
N GLU A 365 -7.44 -10.16 6.62
CA GLU A 365 -7.01 -10.29 5.22
C GLU A 365 -8.12 -9.86 4.24
N TYR A 366 -9.37 -10.24 4.54
CA TYR A 366 -10.51 -9.94 3.68
C TYR A 366 -10.80 -8.44 3.61
N THR A 367 -10.86 -7.80 4.75
CA THR A 367 -11.14 -6.36 4.86
C THR A 367 -10.00 -5.53 4.27
N LEU A 368 -8.74 -5.96 4.44
CA LEU A 368 -7.59 -5.30 3.80
C LEU A 368 -7.64 -5.45 2.29
N GLY A 369 -8.04 -6.61 1.76
CA GLY A 369 -8.27 -6.79 0.33
C GLY A 369 -9.32 -5.82 -0.21
N GLN A 370 -10.43 -5.65 0.50
CA GLN A 370 -11.47 -4.66 0.18
C GLN A 370 -10.90 -3.24 0.19
N LEU A 371 -10.20 -2.85 1.26
CA LEU A 371 -9.67 -1.50 1.44
C LEU A 371 -8.71 -1.12 0.31
N LEU A 372 -7.71 -1.97 0.02
CA LEU A 372 -6.72 -1.66 -0.99
C LEU A 372 -7.35 -1.54 -2.38
N TYR A 373 -8.25 -2.46 -2.75
CA TYR A 373 -8.93 -2.39 -4.04
C TYR A 373 -9.82 -1.14 -4.15
N PHE A 374 -10.57 -0.83 -3.09
CA PHE A 374 -11.39 0.37 -3.03
C PHE A 374 -10.55 1.65 -3.25
N LEU A 375 -9.42 1.78 -2.57
CA LEU A 375 -8.53 2.93 -2.71
C LEU A 375 -7.90 3.00 -4.12
N MET A 376 -7.54 1.88 -4.73
CA MET A 376 -7.06 1.84 -6.11
C MET A 376 -8.11 2.34 -7.11
N MET A 377 -9.36 1.90 -6.95
CA MET A 377 -10.49 2.31 -7.78
C MET A 377 -10.75 3.82 -7.65
N THR A 378 -10.89 4.31 -6.42
CA THR A 378 -11.16 5.73 -6.16
C THR A 378 -10.03 6.62 -6.67
N ALA A 379 -8.80 6.12 -6.53
CA ALA A 379 -7.62 6.74 -7.08
C ALA A 379 -7.78 6.98 -8.59
N ALA A 380 -8.06 5.96 -9.39
CA ALA A 380 -8.21 6.10 -10.84
C ALA A 380 -9.31 7.10 -11.22
N VAL A 381 -10.46 7.03 -10.56
CA VAL A 381 -11.61 7.92 -10.84
C VAL A 381 -11.28 9.38 -10.52
N THR A 382 -10.65 9.68 -9.39
CA THR A 382 -10.27 11.07 -9.05
C THR A 382 -9.29 11.66 -10.05
N GLY A 383 -8.29 10.89 -10.52
CA GLY A 383 -7.37 11.35 -11.56
C GLY A 383 -8.08 11.74 -12.85
N LYS A 384 -9.06 10.94 -13.27
CA LYS A 384 -9.87 11.26 -14.45
C LYS A 384 -10.72 12.52 -14.24
N LEU A 385 -11.31 12.70 -13.06
CA LEU A 385 -12.04 13.92 -12.70
C LEU A 385 -11.16 15.17 -12.78
N MET A 386 -9.89 15.08 -12.38
CA MET A 386 -8.90 16.15 -12.49
C MET A 386 -8.42 16.39 -13.94
N GLY A 387 -8.84 15.55 -14.89
CA GLY A 387 -8.45 15.62 -16.28
C GLY A 387 -6.99 15.28 -16.53
N ILE A 388 -6.42 14.34 -15.77
CA ILE A 388 -5.06 13.83 -15.91
C ILE A 388 -5.09 12.32 -16.20
N ASP A 389 -4.05 11.82 -16.87
CA ASP A 389 -3.86 10.38 -17.06
C ASP A 389 -3.43 9.74 -15.73
N PRO A 390 -4.25 8.84 -15.12
CA PRO A 390 -3.92 8.26 -13.82
C PRO A 390 -2.88 7.14 -13.89
N PHE A 391 -2.42 6.72 -15.06
CA PHE A 391 -1.60 5.52 -15.24
C PHE A 391 -0.14 5.81 -15.58
N ASN A 392 0.19 6.93 -16.20
CA ASN A 392 1.56 7.34 -16.49
C ASN A 392 2.25 8.06 -15.30
N GLN A 393 3.55 8.36 -15.41
CA GLN A 393 4.33 9.09 -14.40
C GLN A 393 5.56 9.78 -15.02
N PRO A 394 5.38 10.77 -15.92
CA PRO A 394 6.50 11.36 -16.66
C PRO A 394 7.50 12.09 -15.77
N GLY A 395 7.06 12.73 -14.68
CA GLY A 395 7.90 13.58 -13.83
C GLY A 395 9.05 12.86 -13.12
N VAL A 396 9.00 11.53 -12.99
CA VAL A 396 10.09 10.77 -12.34
C VAL A 396 11.30 10.53 -13.25
N GLU A 397 11.17 10.74 -14.56
CA GLU A 397 12.27 10.47 -15.49
C GLU A 397 13.37 11.53 -15.41
N ASP A 398 13.02 12.77 -15.08
CA ASP A 398 13.98 13.87 -14.99
C ASP A 398 15.05 13.60 -13.92
N TYR A 399 14.65 13.31 -12.67
CA TYR A 399 15.62 13.04 -11.61
C TYR A 399 16.40 11.73 -11.85
N LYS A 400 15.80 10.72 -12.47
CA LYS A 400 16.51 9.50 -12.84
C LYS A 400 17.58 9.77 -13.88
N GLN A 401 17.31 10.65 -14.85
CA GLN A 401 18.31 11.06 -15.85
C GLN A 401 19.45 11.83 -15.20
N GLU A 402 19.17 12.76 -14.29
CA GLU A 402 20.21 13.49 -13.58
C GLU A 402 21.10 12.56 -12.73
N ILE A 403 20.52 11.56 -12.07
CA ILE A 403 21.31 10.55 -11.34
C ILE A 403 22.22 9.79 -12.31
N ARG A 404 21.70 9.33 -13.47
CA ARG A 404 22.53 8.65 -14.49
C ARG A 404 23.67 9.52 -14.98
N ASN A 405 23.39 10.78 -15.27
CA ASN A 405 24.40 11.75 -15.70
C ASN A 405 25.54 11.89 -14.68
N LEU A 406 25.18 12.00 -13.38
CA LEU A 406 26.18 12.10 -12.31
C LEU A 406 27.00 10.82 -12.12
N LEU A 407 26.44 9.67 -12.46
CA LEU A 407 27.13 8.37 -12.43
C LEU A 407 27.93 8.08 -13.71
N GLY A 408 27.91 8.99 -14.70
CA GLY A 408 28.63 8.82 -15.98
C GLY A 408 28.00 7.77 -16.90
N GLN A 409 26.69 7.57 -16.82
CA GLN A 409 25.93 6.60 -17.61
C GLN A 409 25.12 7.27 -18.72
#